data_cbb5ded7e1f25d97522ad750503f9137
#
_entry.id   cbb5ded7e1f25d97522ad750503f9137
#
_cell.length_a   1.000
_cell.length_b   1.000
_cell.length_c   1.000
_cell.angle_alpha   90.00
_cell.angle_beta   90.00
_cell.angle_gamma   90.00
#
_symmetry.space_group_name_H-M   'P 1'
#
loop_
_entity.id
_entity.type
_entity.pdbx_description
1 polymer ?
#
loop_
_entity_poly.entity_id
_entity_poly.type
_entity_poly.pdbx_seq_one_letter_code
_entity_poly.pdbx_strand_id
1 'polypeptide(L)'
;MKACISGTGSYAPAKILTNADLEQMVATSDEWIRERTGIRERRLAATGEACSDLAVQAGKRALASAGLPAADLDMILVATCTGDYPLPATACLVQHQLGATKAAACDLSAACCGFVYALSIADAYVKSGMQHVLVIGAEVMSAITDW
;
A
#
# COMPACT_ATOMS: atom_id res chain seq x y z
N MET A 1 4.92 -10.25 24.74
CA MET A 1 4.71 -10.94 23.45
C MET A 1 5.70 -10.39 22.44
N LYS A 2 6.17 -11.17 21.47
CA LYS A 2 7.01 -10.66 20.36
C LYS A 2 6.18 -10.67 19.10
N ALA A 3 6.19 -9.58 18.33
CA ALA A 3 5.56 -9.54 17.02
C ALA A 3 6.39 -10.37 16.02
N CYS A 4 5.71 -10.99 15.06
CA CYS A 4 6.34 -11.64 13.92
C CYS A 4 5.52 -11.36 12.65
N ILE A 5 6.17 -11.37 11.50
CA ILE A 5 5.50 -11.29 10.22
C ILE A 5 5.02 -12.69 9.85
N SER A 6 3.70 -12.88 9.76
CA SER A 6 3.07 -14.17 9.46
C SER A 6 2.77 -14.37 7.97
N GLY A 7 2.64 -13.29 7.21
CA GLY A 7 2.38 -13.34 5.78
C GLY A 7 2.70 -12.02 5.10
N THR A 8 2.95 -12.07 3.80
CA THR A 8 3.22 -10.91 2.96
C THR A 8 2.42 -10.98 1.67
N GLY A 9 2.12 -9.82 1.10
CA GLY A 9 1.43 -9.70 -0.17
C GLY A 9 1.77 -8.39 -0.86
N SER A 10 1.74 -8.39 -2.18
CA SER A 10 1.98 -7.20 -2.99
C SER A 10 1.02 -7.15 -4.17
N TYR A 11 0.75 -5.96 -4.65
CA TYR A 11 -0.02 -5.73 -5.86
C TYR A 11 0.55 -4.53 -6.61
N ALA A 12 0.50 -4.58 -7.92
CA ALA A 12 0.81 -3.46 -8.79
C ALA A 12 -0.20 -3.45 -9.96
N PRO A 13 -0.62 -2.26 -10.42
CA PRO A 13 -1.52 -2.12 -11.57
C PRO A 13 -1.01 -2.82 -12.83
N ALA A 14 -1.91 -3.19 -13.73
CA ALA A 14 -1.56 -3.93 -14.95
C ALA A 14 -0.84 -3.08 -16.00
N LYS A 15 -1.20 -1.78 -16.10
CA LYS A 15 -0.64 -0.88 -17.12
C LYS A 15 0.82 -0.57 -16.81
N ILE A 16 1.68 -0.82 -17.79
CA ILE A 16 3.11 -0.52 -17.74
C ILE A 16 3.37 0.77 -18.51
N LEU A 17 4.24 1.63 -17.98
CA LEU A 17 4.87 2.74 -18.68
C LEU A 17 6.38 2.54 -18.64
N THR A 18 6.98 2.29 -19.82
CA THR A 18 8.42 2.08 -19.96
C THR A 18 9.19 3.40 -20.02
N ASN A 19 10.52 3.34 -19.86
CA ASN A 19 11.35 4.52 -20.07
C ASN A 19 11.26 5.03 -21.53
N ALA A 20 11.14 4.12 -22.50
CA ALA A 20 10.98 4.50 -23.92
C ALA A 20 9.65 5.24 -24.19
N ASP A 21 8.58 4.88 -23.46
CA ASP A 21 7.33 5.64 -23.53
C ASP A 21 7.50 7.05 -22.94
N LEU A 22 8.25 7.18 -21.84
CA LEU A 22 8.54 8.48 -21.23
C LEU A 22 9.36 9.41 -22.11
N GLU A 23 10.31 8.88 -22.90
CA GLU A 23 11.09 9.66 -23.87
C GLU A 23 10.21 10.36 -24.92
N GLN A 24 9.00 9.84 -25.18
CA GLN A 24 8.02 10.46 -26.06
C GLN A 24 7.20 11.56 -25.39
N MET A 25 7.22 11.63 -24.06
CA MET A 25 6.36 12.53 -23.27
C MET A 25 7.15 13.70 -22.68
N VAL A 26 8.38 13.43 -22.22
CA VAL A 26 9.22 14.42 -21.52
C VAL A 26 10.67 14.30 -21.94
N ALA A 27 11.44 15.38 -21.76
CA ALA A 27 12.87 15.43 -22.09
C ALA A 27 13.69 14.55 -21.11
N THR A 28 13.84 13.26 -21.43
CA THR A 28 14.60 12.27 -20.65
C THR A 28 15.20 11.20 -21.57
N SER A 29 15.94 10.23 -20.98
CA SER A 29 16.38 9.01 -21.70
C SER A 29 16.36 7.79 -20.78
N ASP A 30 16.21 6.58 -21.35
CA ASP A 30 16.30 5.31 -20.62
C ASP A 30 17.63 5.20 -19.88
N GLU A 31 18.75 5.58 -20.53
CA GLU A 31 20.07 5.57 -19.95
C GLU A 31 20.14 6.45 -18.70
N TRP A 32 19.68 7.71 -18.80
CA TRP A 32 19.67 8.67 -17.69
C TRP A 32 18.85 8.17 -16.50
N ILE A 33 17.65 7.64 -16.76
CA ILE A 33 16.77 7.12 -15.72
C ILE A 33 17.40 5.91 -15.02
N ARG A 34 17.94 4.98 -15.79
CA ARG A 34 18.53 3.75 -15.25
C ARG A 34 19.81 3.99 -14.47
N GLU A 35 20.68 4.87 -14.93
CA GLU A 35 21.91 5.20 -14.21
C GLU A 35 21.63 5.82 -12.85
N ARG A 36 20.58 6.65 -12.75
CA ARG A 36 20.25 7.37 -11.50
C ARG A 36 19.34 6.61 -10.56
N THR A 37 18.48 5.75 -11.07
CA THR A 37 17.41 5.13 -10.29
C THR A 37 17.33 3.61 -10.38
N GLY A 38 17.92 3.02 -11.42
CA GLY A 38 17.74 1.62 -11.75
C GLY A 38 16.36 1.27 -12.33
N ILE A 39 15.43 2.23 -12.42
CA ILE A 39 14.05 2.01 -12.85
C ILE A 39 14.00 1.79 -14.37
N ARG A 40 13.30 0.74 -14.80
CA ARG A 40 13.09 0.39 -16.22
C ARG A 40 11.66 0.65 -16.66
N GLU A 41 10.71 0.49 -15.75
CA GLU A 41 9.28 0.67 -15.99
C GLU A 41 8.58 1.11 -14.71
N ARG A 42 7.38 1.68 -14.82
CA ARG A 42 6.48 1.95 -13.71
C ARG A 42 5.08 1.43 -14.01
N ARG A 43 4.32 1.20 -12.96
CA ARG A 43 2.94 0.75 -13.06
C ARG A 43 2.02 1.94 -12.87
N LEU A 44 1.04 2.07 -13.75
CA LEU A 44 0.06 3.14 -13.69
C LEU A 44 -1.28 2.58 -13.27
N ALA A 45 -1.91 3.21 -12.29
CA ALA A 45 -3.27 2.89 -11.91
C ALA A 45 -4.22 3.14 -13.10
N ALA A 46 -5.24 2.31 -13.23
CA ALA A 46 -6.29 2.52 -14.20
C ALA A 46 -7.16 3.72 -13.84
N THR A 47 -7.93 4.23 -14.79
CA THR A 47 -8.91 5.29 -14.50
C THR A 47 -9.91 4.78 -13.46
N GLY A 48 -10.01 5.50 -12.34
CA GLY A 48 -10.88 5.14 -11.22
C GLY A 48 -10.31 4.08 -10.26
N GLU A 49 -9.10 3.56 -10.51
CA GLU A 49 -8.41 2.68 -9.56
C GLU A 49 -7.72 3.54 -8.49
N ALA A 50 -8.22 3.43 -7.27
CA ALA A 50 -7.81 4.25 -6.12
C ALA A 50 -6.79 3.52 -5.23
N CYS A 51 -6.24 4.24 -4.26
CA CYS A 51 -5.26 3.70 -3.32
C CYS A 51 -5.84 2.52 -2.52
N SER A 52 -7.10 2.60 -2.08
CA SER A 52 -7.77 1.51 -1.37
C SER A 52 -7.88 0.25 -2.21
N ASP A 53 -8.11 0.35 -3.53
CA ASP A 53 -8.22 -0.82 -4.41
C ASP A 53 -6.90 -1.59 -4.48
N LEU A 54 -5.77 -0.87 -4.62
CA LEU A 54 -4.44 -1.47 -4.61
C LEU A 54 -4.12 -2.10 -3.25
N ALA A 55 -4.42 -1.38 -2.18
CA ALA A 55 -4.22 -1.82 -0.80
C ALA A 55 -5.00 -3.10 -0.48
N VAL A 56 -6.25 -3.19 -0.93
CA VAL A 56 -7.12 -4.37 -0.76
C VAL A 56 -6.52 -5.59 -1.46
N GLN A 57 -6.03 -5.45 -2.69
CA GLN A 57 -5.43 -6.57 -3.42
C GLN A 57 -4.16 -7.09 -2.72
N ALA A 58 -3.29 -6.19 -2.27
CA ALA A 58 -2.10 -6.54 -1.51
C ALA A 58 -2.47 -7.19 -0.17
N GLY A 59 -3.44 -6.62 0.55
CA GLY A 59 -3.95 -7.14 1.81
C GLY A 59 -4.55 -8.55 1.69
N LYS A 60 -5.37 -8.80 0.66
CA LYS A 60 -5.90 -10.15 0.38
C LYS A 60 -4.79 -11.18 0.19
N ARG A 61 -3.73 -10.83 -0.53
CA ARG A 61 -2.59 -11.72 -0.75
C ARG A 61 -1.79 -11.96 0.54
N ALA A 62 -1.61 -10.92 1.37
CA ALA A 62 -0.94 -11.05 2.67
C ALA A 62 -1.74 -11.98 3.61
N LEU A 63 -3.05 -11.79 3.70
CA LEU A 63 -3.93 -12.63 4.51
C LEU A 63 -3.94 -14.09 4.03
N ALA A 64 -4.00 -14.31 2.71
CA ALA A 64 -3.89 -15.66 2.14
C ALA A 64 -2.55 -16.31 2.46
N SER A 65 -1.45 -15.55 2.37
CA SER A 65 -0.10 -16.03 2.74
C SER A 65 0.02 -16.37 4.22
N ALA A 66 -0.69 -15.63 5.10
CA ALA A 66 -0.73 -15.89 6.53
C ALA A 66 -1.69 -17.02 6.93
N GLY A 67 -2.58 -17.47 6.03
CA GLY A 67 -3.68 -18.37 6.36
C GLY A 67 -4.70 -17.76 7.33
N LEU A 68 -4.85 -16.41 7.32
CA LEU A 68 -5.66 -15.66 8.27
C LEU A 68 -6.90 -15.06 7.59
N PRO A 69 -8.11 -15.29 8.11
CA PRO A 69 -9.31 -14.61 7.65
C PRO A 69 -9.31 -13.14 8.08
N ALA A 70 -9.83 -12.26 7.23
CA ALA A 70 -9.89 -10.81 7.53
C ALA A 70 -10.73 -10.50 8.79
N ALA A 71 -11.70 -11.35 9.12
CA ALA A 71 -12.55 -11.19 10.31
C ALA A 71 -11.78 -11.32 11.65
N ASP A 72 -10.58 -11.88 11.62
CA ASP A 72 -9.73 -12.04 12.80
C ASP A 72 -8.73 -10.89 13.00
N LEU A 73 -8.73 -9.91 12.09
CA LEU A 73 -7.90 -8.72 12.26
C LEU A 73 -8.39 -7.84 13.41
N ASP A 74 -7.46 -7.36 14.21
CA ASP A 74 -7.69 -6.39 15.28
C ASP A 74 -7.46 -4.95 14.81
N MET A 75 -6.53 -4.77 13.85
CA MET A 75 -6.13 -3.44 13.35
C MET A 75 -5.69 -3.50 11.90
N ILE A 76 -6.02 -2.44 11.15
CA ILE A 76 -5.52 -2.16 9.81
C ILE A 76 -4.83 -0.79 9.83
N LEU A 77 -3.54 -0.75 9.47
CA LEU A 77 -2.75 0.45 9.30
C LEU A 77 -2.42 0.62 7.82
N VAL A 78 -2.84 1.72 7.20
CA VAL A 78 -2.47 2.05 5.82
C VAL A 78 -1.53 3.26 5.83
N ALA A 79 -0.29 3.05 5.43
CA ALA A 79 0.67 4.12 5.20
C ALA A 79 0.50 4.64 3.78
N THR A 80 -0.01 5.88 3.66
CA THR A 80 -0.26 6.52 2.36
C THR A 80 -0.23 8.04 2.46
N CYS A 81 0.19 8.69 1.37
CA CYS A 81 0.07 10.13 1.12
C CYS A 81 -0.85 10.43 -0.07
N THR A 82 -1.32 9.39 -0.76
CA THR A 82 -2.22 9.48 -1.92
C THR A 82 -3.52 8.71 -1.65
N GLY A 83 -4.05 8.87 -0.43
CA GLY A 83 -5.31 8.24 -0.01
C GLY A 83 -6.49 8.68 -0.88
N ASP A 84 -7.55 7.88 -0.88
CA ASP A 84 -8.74 8.08 -1.72
C ASP A 84 -9.42 9.41 -1.40
N TYR A 85 -9.56 9.72 -0.10
CA TYR A 85 -10.23 10.91 0.41
C TYR A 85 -9.54 11.41 1.70
N PRO A 86 -9.72 12.68 2.06
CA PRO A 86 -9.36 13.14 3.41
C PRO A 86 -10.15 12.43 4.51
N LEU A 87 -11.43 12.11 4.25
CA LEU A 87 -12.35 11.37 5.11
C LEU A 87 -13.40 10.66 4.22
N PRO A 88 -13.73 9.38 4.50
CA PRO A 88 -13.09 8.51 5.50
C PRO A 88 -11.65 8.18 5.15
N ALA A 89 -10.87 7.71 6.15
CA ALA A 89 -9.52 7.21 5.94
C ALA A 89 -9.50 6.04 4.94
N THR A 90 -8.45 5.93 4.11
CA THR A 90 -8.26 4.83 3.16
C THR A 90 -8.32 3.47 3.86
N ALA A 91 -7.75 3.37 5.07
CA ALA A 91 -7.82 2.17 5.88
C ALA A 91 -9.26 1.72 6.21
N CYS A 92 -10.20 2.66 6.37
CA CYS A 92 -11.62 2.33 6.58
C CYS A 92 -12.26 1.72 5.33
N LEU A 93 -11.88 2.21 4.13
CA LEU A 93 -12.33 1.62 2.86
C LEU A 93 -11.76 0.22 2.67
N VAL A 94 -10.48 0.04 2.99
CA VAL A 94 -9.81 -1.27 2.98
C VAL A 94 -10.47 -2.23 3.97
N GLN A 95 -10.75 -1.79 5.19
CA GLN A 95 -11.45 -2.57 6.22
C GLN A 95 -12.80 -3.08 5.70
N HIS A 96 -13.59 -2.18 5.13
CA HIS A 96 -14.89 -2.52 4.57
C HIS A 96 -14.79 -3.55 3.43
N GLN A 97 -13.89 -3.31 2.47
CA GLN A 97 -13.73 -4.18 1.29
C GLN A 97 -13.13 -5.55 1.64
N LEU A 98 -12.33 -5.65 2.70
CA LEU A 98 -11.82 -6.93 3.21
C LEU A 98 -12.84 -7.69 4.07
N GLY A 99 -13.89 -7.02 4.55
CA GLY A 99 -14.84 -7.59 5.51
C GLY A 99 -14.27 -7.72 6.92
N ALA A 100 -13.27 -6.93 7.28
CA ALA A 100 -12.61 -6.94 8.59
C ALA A 100 -13.42 -6.15 9.64
N THR A 101 -14.66 -6.57 9.89
CA THR A 101 -15.67 -5.80 10.63
C THR A 101 -15.32 -5.49 12.09
N LYS A 102 -14.37 -6.20 12.69
CA LYS A 102 -13.93 -5.99 14.07
C LYS A 102 -12.67 -5.12 14.16
N ALA A 103 -11.90 -5.02 13.09
CA ALA A 103 -10.64 -4.31 13.10
C ALA A 103 -10.85 -2.80 13.30
N ALA A 104 -10.03 -2.16 14.11
CA ALA A 104 -9.84 -0.72 14.01
C ALA A 104 -9.07 -0.40 12.72
N ALA A 105 -9.23 0.82 12.18
CA ALA A 105 -8.57 1.19 10.93
C ALA A 105 -8.15 2.66 10.95
N CYS A 106 -6.90 2.94 10.57
CA CYS A 106 -6.42 4.31 10.41
C CYS A 106 -5.30 4.42 9.38
N ASP A 107 -5.20 5.59 8.76
CA ASP A 107 -4.10 5.95 7.88
C ASP A 107 -2.92 6.52 8.67
N LEU A 108 -1.72 6.35 8.11
CA LEU A 108 -0.49 6.97 8.59
C LEU A 108 0.16 7.75 7.45
N SER A 109 0.22 9.06 7.58
CA SER A 109 0.87 9.95 6.61
C SER A 109 2.28 10.29 7.08
N ALA A 110 3.28 9.60 6.52
CA ALA A 110 4.70 9.83 6.82
C ALA A 110 5.60 9.57 5.59
N ALA A 111 5.06 9.76 4.39
CA ALA A 111 5.76 9.60 3.12
C ALA A 111 6.57 8.30 3.05
N CYS A 112 7.81 8.36 2.59
CA CYS A 112 8.68 7.18 2.40
C CYS A 112 8.95 6.39 3.69
N CYS A 113 8.79 6.99 4.86
CA CYS A 113 8.97 6.34 6.16
C CYS A 113 7.69 5.68 6.70
N GLY A 114 6.53 5.95 6.07
CA GLY A 114 5.21 5.56 6.58
C GLY A 114 5.10 4.06 6.88
N PHE A 115 5.52 3.20 5.96
CA PHE A 115 5.45 1.75 6.15
C PHE A 115 6.31 1.27 7.34
N VAL A 116 7.53 1.81 7.49
CA VAL A 116 8.42 1.43 8.61
C VAL A 116 7.84 1.91 9.94
N TYR A 117 7.24 3.11 9.97
CA TYR A 117 6.57 3.61 11.17
C TYR A 117 5.32 2.79 11.50
N ALA A 118 4.53 2.41 10.50
CA ALA A 118 3.37 1.55 10.69
C ALA A 118 3.77 0.17 11.25
N LEU A 119 4.89 -0.42 10.81
CA LEU A 119 5.44 -1.65 11.40
C LEU A 119 5.82 -1.46 12.87
N SER A 120 6.44 -0.32 13.22
CA SER A 120 6.78 -0.01 14.61
C SER A 120 5.54 0.16 15.49
N ILE A 121 4.49 0.80 14.97
CA ILE A 121 3.20 0.95 15.64
C ILE A 121 2.53 -0.43 15.82
N ALA A 122 2.55 -1.27 14.79
CA ALA A 122 2.01 -2.63 14.85
C ALA A 122 2.71 -3.49 15.91
N ASP A 123 4.04 -3.41 16.02
CA ASP A 123 4.80 -4.08 17.08
C ASP A 123 4.35 -3.62 18.47
N ALA A 124 4.11 -2.32 18.67
CA ALA A 124 3.59 -1.78 19.92
C ALA A 124 2.17 -2.29 20.23
N TYR A 125 1.29 -2.34 19.24
CA TYR A 125 -0.07 -2.89 19.42
C TYR A 125 -0.05 -4.38 19.75
N VAL A 126 0.80 -5.18 19.09
CA VAL A 126 0.94 -6.61 19.43
C VAL A 126 1.49 -6.78 20.85
N LYS A 127 2.44 -5.97 21.28
CA LYS A 127 2.94 -5.98 22.67
C LYS A 127 1.88 -5.59 23.70
N SER A 128 0.92 -4.75 23.31
CA SER A 128 -0.22 -4.35 24.17
C SER A 128 -1.41 -5.32 24.14
N GLY A 129 -1.33 -6.41 23.36
CA GLY A 129 -2.31 -7.48 23.42
C GLY A 129 -3.11 -7.74 22.14
N MET A 130 -2.96 -6.93 21.08
CA MET A 130 -3.52 -7.24 19.76
C MET A 130 -2.83 -8.48 19.18
N GLN A 131 -3.59 -9.33 18.49
CA GLN A 131 -3.05 -10.56 17.92
C GLN A 131 -2.71 -10.40 16.44
N HIS A 132 -3.56 -9.71 15.68
CA HIS A 132 -3.44 -9.62 14.23
C HIS A 132 -3.56 -8.17 13.75
N VAL A 133 -2.44 -7.63 13.27
CA VAL A 133 -2.36 -6.29 12.71
C VAL A 133 -1.95 -6.38 11.24
N LEU A 134 -2.78 -5.86 10.35
CA LEU A 134 -2.46 -5.73 8.92
C LEU A 134 -1.80 -4.37 8.67
N VAL A 135 -0.59 -4.39 8.16
CA VAL A 135 0.16 -3.17 7.78
C VAL A 135 0.28 -3.12 6.26
N ILE A 136 -0.17 -2.03 5.67
CA ILE A 136 -0.12 -1.81 4.22
C ILE A 136 0.60 -0.49 3.93
N GLY A 137 1.54 -0.50 2.99
CA GLY A 137 2.02 0.70 2.31
C GLY A 137 1.45 0.73 0.91
N ALA A 138 0.71 1.77 0.55
CA ALA A 138 0.08 1.89 -0.76
C ALA A 138 0.09 3.33 -1.26
N GLU A 139 0.40 3.51 -2.54
CA GLU A 139 0.42 4.82 -3.18
C GLU A 139 -0.08 4.74 -4.62
N VAL A 140 -0.79 5.79 -5.06
CA VAL A 140 -1.15 6.01 -6.46
C VAL A 140 -0.44 7.26 -6.97
N MET A 141 0.89 7.19 -7.05
CA MET A 141 1.72 8.32 -7.49
C MET A 141 1.37 8.78 -8.90
N SER A 142 0.92 7.87 -9.77
CA SER A 142 0.51 8.21 -11.14
C SER A 142 -0.71 9.13 -11.22
N ALA A 143 -1.51 9.22 -10.15
CA ALA A 143 -2.66 10.13 -10.09
C ALA A 143 -2.27 11.59 -9.80
N ILE A 144 -1.09 11.81 -9.23
CA ILE A 144 -0.59 13.15 -8.83
C ILE A 144 0.64 13.59 -9.63
N THR A 145 1.15 12.74 -10.52
CA THR A 145 2.29 13.08 -11.39
C THR A 145 1.79 13.91 -12.57
N ASP A 146 2.42 15.05 -12.79
CA ASP A 146 2.27 15.86 -14.00
C ASP A 146 3.24 15.30 -15.07
N TRP A 147 2.67 14.85 -16.19
CA TRP A 147 3.40 14.16 -17.27
C TRP A 147 3.72 15.08 -18.43
#